data_4708da09e1f9905bd85433dc28936c86
#
_entry.id   4708da09e1f9905bd85433dc28936c86
#
_cell.length_a   1.000
_cell.length_b   1.000
_cell.length_c   1.000
_cell.angle_alpha   90.00
_cell.angle_beta   90.00
_cell.angle_gamma   90.00
#
_symmetry.space_group_name_H-M   'P 1'
#
loop_
_entity.id
_entity.type
_entity.pdbx_description
1 polymer ?
#
loop_
_entity_poly.entity_id
_entity_poly.type
_entity_poly.pdbx_seq_one_letter_code
_entity_poly.pdbx_strand_id
1 'polypeptide(L)'
;MARVFVVGGVISYRALFNWVRPLSYATSMLGIPVTQLLFFAYLGRFTGLRDDEFYVVGNAVQATAMGGVFAMTMTIGNERQFGTLGPLLASPANRAALFLGRSLPVVLNALFVAAVVFMAGLLLLDFSLPAGQIPALLLVVVVTASATTGLGLLLGAIGLRAREVIFAGNLVYFVMLLVCGVNVPLDVLPQWLEWVGRSLPLTHGLEAARRVVDGASLTDVGGLLWTEAAIGAAYAAAGFVLFRLLELEGRRHAVLDTY
;
A
#
# COMPACT_ATOMS: atom_id res chain seq x y z
N MET A 1 -23.28 10.69 -6.63
CA MET A 1 -22.13 9.82 -6.38
C MET A 1 -20.79 10.50 -6.67
N ALA A 2 -20.57 11.08 -7.85
CA ALA A 2 -19.30 11.77 -8.18
C ALA A 2 -18.91 12.88 -7.18
N ARG A 3 -19.86 13.71 -6.75
CA ARG A 3 -19.60 14.79 -5.77
C ARG A 3 -19.15 14.24 -4.40
N VAL A 4 -19.73 13.15 -3.92
CA VAL A 4 -19.34 12.50 -2.65
C VAL A 4 -17.93 11.91 -2.77
N PHE A 5 -17.61 11.32 -3.91
CA PHE A 5 -16.28 10.79 -4.22
C PHE A 5 -15.21 11.90 -4.22
N VAL A 6 -15.43 12.98 -4.98
CA VAL A 6 -14.46 14.09 -5.09
C VAL A 6 -14.32 14.84 -3.76
N VAL A 7 -15.42 15.21 -3.13
CA VAL A 7 -15.39 15.95 -1.85
C VAL A 7 -14.79 15.08 -0.74
N GLY A 8 -15.15 13.79 -0.68
CA GLY A 8 -14.55 12.83 0.24
C GLY A 8 -13.04 12.68 0.03
N GLY A 9 -12.57 12.63 -1.22
CA GLY A 9 -11.15 12.61 -1.57
C GLY A 9 -10.40 13.88 -1.12
N VAL A 10 -10.96 15.07 -1.39
CA VAL A 10 -10.34 16.35 -1.00
C VAL A 10 -10.29 16.51 0.53
N ILE A 11 -11.35 16.13 1.25
CA ILE A 11 -11.37 16.18 2.72
C ILE A 11 -10.34 15.20 3.29
N SER A 12 -10.26 13.97 2.75
CA SER A 12 -9.29 12.97 3.18
C SER A 12 -7.85 13.40 2.88
N TYR A 13 -7.61 14.03 1.74
CA TYR A 13 -6.30 14.62 1.43
C TYR A 13 -5.91 15.68 2.46
N ARG A 14 -6.80 16.62 2.77
CA ARG A 14 -6.55 17.65 3.80
C ARG A 14 -6.35 17.03 5.17
N ALA A 15 -7.13 16.03 5.56
CA ALA A 15 -6.98 15.34 6.83
C ALA A 15 -5.63 14.61 6.95
N LEU A 16 -5.18 13.93 5.90
CA LEU A 16 -3.88 13.25 5.86
C LEU A 16 -2.70 14.23 5.96
N PHE A 17 -2.77 15.39 5.28
CA PHE A 17 -1.64 16.32 5.18
C PHE A 17 -1.68 17.46 6.21
N ASN A 18 -2.84 17.85 6.75
CA ASN A 18 -2.91 18.86 7.81
C ASN A 18 -2.42 18.36 9.19
N TRP A 19 -2.38 17.05 9.38
CA TRP A 19 -1.98 16.44 10.66
C TRP A 19 -0.48 16.25 10.79
N VAL A 20 0.23 16.18 9.69
CA VAL A 20 1.67 15.92 9.67
C VAL A 20 2.40 17.21 9.35
N ARG A 21 3.18 17.72 10.30
CA ARG A 21 4.10 18.83 10.02
C ARG A 21 4.99 18.43 8.83
N PRO A 22 5.32 19.34 7.88
CA PRO A 22 6.11 18.99 6.68
C PRO A 22 7.40 18.25 6.99
N LEU A 23 8.06 18.60 8.10
CA LEU A 23 9.28 17.92 8.55
C LEU A 23 9.01 16.48 8.99
N SER A 24 7.94 16.23 9.76
CA SER A 24 7.57 14.88 10.18
C SER A 24 7.15 14.00 9.00
N TYR A 25 6.49 14.58 7.99
CA TYR A 25 6.19 13.87 6.74
C TYR A 25 7.47 13.50 5.99
N ALA A 26 8.36 14.46 5.79
CA ALA A 26 9.62 14.23 5.08
C ALA A 26 10.46 13.15 5.77
N THR A 27 10.58 13.19 7.10
CA THR A 27 11.39 12.21 7.83
C THR A 27 10.75 10.82 7.88
N SER A 28 9.45 10.70 8.14
CA SER A 28 8.79 9.40 8.30
C SER A 28 8.34 8.78 7.00
N MET A 29 7.76 9.56 6.08
CA MET A 29 7.18 9.00 4.84
C MET A 29 8.18 8.92 3.70
N LEU A 30 9.20 9.75 3.68
CA LEU A 30 10.26 9.74 2.66
C LEU A 30 11.58 9.21 3.21
N GLY A 31 11.98 9.64 4.40
CA GLY A 31 13.25 9.27 5.01
C GLY A 31 13.35 7.77 5.29
N ILE A 32 12.30 7.16 5.86
CA ILE A 32 12.30 5.73 6.19
C ILE A 32 12.47 4.85 4.94
N PRO A 33 11.66 4.97 3.86
CA PRO A 33 11.84 4.15 2.66
C PRO A 33 13.18 4.36 1.97
N VAL A 34 13.69 5.60 1.92
CA VAL A 34 15.01 5.88 1.33
C VAL A 34 16.14 5.27 2.17
N THR A 35 16.08 5.41 3.49
CA THR A 35 17.08 4.78 4.38
C THR A 35 17.01 3.25 4.30
N GLN A 36 15.80 2.68 4.21
CA GLN A 36 15.61 1.25 4.01
C GLN A 36 16.23 0.78 2.69
N LEU A 37 15.98 1.50 1.58
CA LEU A 37 16.61 1.21 0.30
C LEU A 37 18.15 1.19 0.42
N LEU A 38 18.73 2.26 0.97
CA LEU A 38 20.20 2.37 1.11
C LEU A 38 20.76 1.26 1.99
N PHE A 39 20.09 0.95 3.11
CA PHE A 39 20.51 -0.13 3.99
C PHE A 39 20.58 -1.48 3.27
N PHE A 40 19.53 -1.86 2.54
CA PHE A 40 19.49 -3.14 1.83
C PHE A 40 20.39 -3.15 0.60
N ALA A 41 20.54 -2.05 -0.14
CA ALA A 41 21.44 -1.96 -1.27
C ALA A 41 22.91 -2.10 -0.83
N TYR A 42 23.34 -1.38 0.22
CA TYR A 42 24.70 -1.54 0.75
C TYR A 42 24.95 -2.91 1.39
N LEU A 43 23.94 -3.49 2.03
CA LEU A 43 24.02 -4.87 2.53
C LEU A 43 24.18 -5.86 1.36
N GLY A 44 23.43 -5.66 0.27
CA GLY A 44 23.54 -6.45 -0.94
C GLY A 44 24.92 -6.36 -1.59
N ARG A 45 25.49 -5.15 -1.70
CA ARG A 45 26.86 -4.93 -2.17
C ARG A 45 27.90 -5.63 -1.29
N PHE A 46 27.72 -5.57 0.04
CA PHE A 46 28.61 -6.24 1.00
C PHE A 46 28.57 -7.76 0.88
N THR A 47 27.39 -8.33 0.69
CA THR A 47 27.20 -9.79 0.58
C THR A 47 27.39 -10.33 -0.84
N GLY A 48 27.39 -9.48 -1.86
CA GLY A 48 27.50 -9.87 -3.26
C GLY A 48 26.31 -10.69 -3.78
N LEU A 49 25.14 -10.63 -3.11
CA LEU A 49 23.99 -11.48 -3.42
C LEU A 49 23.20 -10.99 -4.64
N ARG A 50 23.00 -9.70 -4.74
CA ARG A 50 22.22 -9.05 -5.83
C ARG A 50 22.80 -7.67 -6.14
N ASP A 51 22.47 -7.16 -7.31
CA ASP A 51 22.79 -5.81 -7.78
C ASP A 51 21.89 -4.74 -7.17
N ASP A 52 22.26 -3.49 -7.33
CA ASP A 52 21.52 -2.35 -6.84
C ASP A 52 20.12 -2.27 -7.42
N GLU A 53 19.96 -2.63 -8.71
CA GLU A 53 18.68 -2.62 -9.40
C GLU A 53 17.63 -3.45 -8.68
N PHE A 54 18.00 -4.67 -8.23
CA PHE A 54 17.12 -5.55 -7.46
C PHE A 54 16.56 -4.85 -6.22
N TYR A 55 17.41 -4.13 -5.47
CA TYR A 55 17.02 -3.43 -4.24
C TYR A 55 16.26 -2.14 -4.53
N VAL A 56 16.64 -1.38 -5.56
CA VAL A 56 15.96 -0.14 -5.94
C VAL A 56 14.52 -0.45 -6.34
N VAL A 57 14.32 -1.37 -7.28
CA VAL A 57 12.98 -1.75 -7.73
C VAL A 57 12.17 -2.35 -6.58
N GLY A 58 12.79 -3.24 -5.79
CA GLY A 58 12.15 -3.87 -4.64
C GLY A 58 11.61 -2.84 -3.63
N ASN A 59 12.47 -1.97 -3.17
CA ASN A 59 12.10 -1.00 -2.12
C ASN A 59 11.22 0.14 -2.64
N ALA A 60 11.36 0.56 -3.92
CA ALA A 60 10.47 1.56 -4.50
C ALA A 60 9.04 1.04 -4.66
N VAL A 61 8.87 -0.21 -5.12
CA VAL A 61 7.55 -0.84 -5.20
C VAL A 61 6.99 -1.13 -3.80
N GLN A 62 7.82 -1.59 -2.85
CA GLN A 62 7.43 -1.77 -1.44
C GLN A 62 6.94 -0.46 -0.79
N ALA A 63 7.49 0.69 -1.18
CA ALA A 63 7.04 1.98 -0.66
C ALA A 63 5.55 2.25 -0.95
N THR A 64 4.98 1.64 -2.01
CA THR A 64 3.53 1.71 -2.28
C THR A 64 2.71 0.99 -1.20
N ALA A 65 3.23 -0.10 -0.64
CA ALA A 65 2.56 -0.83 0.44
C ALA A 65 2.53 0.00 1.74
N MET A 66 3.57 0.78 2.02
CA MET A 66 3.55 1.72 3.15
C MET A 66 2.40 2.73 3.01
N GLY A 67 2.24 3.34 1.82
CA GLY A 67 1.12 4.21 1.53
C GLY A 67 -0.23 3.47 1.57
N GLY A 68 -0.35 2.39 0.79
CA GLY A 68 -1.61 1.65 0.63
C GLY A 68 -2.09 1.00 1.91
N VAL A 69 -1.26 0.17 2.53
CA VAL A 69 -1.63 -0.57 3.75
C VAL A 69 -1.78 0.37 4.94
N PHE A 70 -0.72 1.14 5.25
CA PHE A 70 -0.68 1.94 6.46
C PHE A 70 -1.65 3.12 6.42
N ALA A 71 -1.62 3.94 5.36
CA ALA A 71 -2.47 5.12 5.28
C ALA A 71 -3.96 4.78 5.21
N MET A 72 -4.34 3.69 4.51
CA MET A 72 -5.74 3.27 4.46
C MET A 72 -6.21 2.71 5.79
N THR A 73 -5.38 1.92 6.47
CA THR A 73 -5.65 1.42 7.82
C THR A 73 -5.87 2.58 8.81
N MET A 74 -5.00 3.59 8.75
CA MET A 74 -5.12 4.80 9.58
C MET A 74 -6.36 5.63 9.25
N THR A 75 -6.74 5.70 7.97
CA THR A 75 -7.92 6.47 7.56
C THR A 75 -9.20 5.95 8.21
N ILE A 76 -9.31 4.63 8.43
CA ILE A 76 -10.47 4.03 9.10
C ILE A 76 -10.28 4.04 10.62
N GLY A 77 -9.09 3.72 11.11
CA GLY A 77 -8.77 3.72 12.55
C GLY A 77 -8.97 5.09 13.20
N ASN A 78 -8.57 6.16 12.52
CA ASN A 78 -8.73 7.52 12.99
C ASN A 78 -10.19 7.96 13.16
N GLU A 79 -11.12 7.46 12.33
CA GLU A 79 -12.55 7.75 12.50
C GLU A 79 -13.08 7.31 13.88
N ARG A 80 -12.58 6.19 14.39
CA ARG A 80 -12.90 5.72 15.73
C ARG A 80 -12.25 6.61 16.79
N GLN A 81 -10.98 6.92 16.61
CA GLN A 81 -10.19 7.70 17.58
C GLN A 81 -10.72 9.13 17.76
N PHE A 82 -11.27 9.72 16.68
CA PHE A 82 -11.86 11.07 16.70
C PHE A 82 -13.37 11.08 16.97
N GLY A 83 -14.01 9.92 17.24
CA GLY A 83 -15.44 9.85 17.48
C GLY A 83 -16.30 10.20 16.27
N THR A 84 -15.72 10.25 15.08
CA THR A 84 -16.44 10.60 13.83
C THR A 84 -17.10 9.38 13.17
N LEU A 85 -16.86 8.17 13.69
CA LEU A 85 -17.42 6.95 13.17
C LEU A 85 -18.96 6.92 13.32
N GLY A 86 -19.49 7.33 14.48
CA GLY A 86 -20.95 7.37 14.72
C GLY A 86 -21.70 8.27 13.72
N PRO A 87 -21.37 9.56 13.58
CA PRO A 87 -21.91 10.43 12.55
C PRO A 87 -21.74 9.90 11.11
N LEU A 88 -20.60 9.27 10.82
CA LEU A 88 -20.34 8.64 9.53
C LEU A 88 -21.33 7.49 9.27
N LEU A 89 -21.56 6.63 10.24
CA LEU A 89 -22.49 5.51 10.15
C LEU A 89 -23.97 5.94 10.11
N ALA A 90 -24.32 7.06 10.71
CA ALA A 90 -25.66 7.66 10.63
C ALA A 90 -25.94 8.35 9.30
N SER A 91 -24.91 8.72 8.52
CA SER A 91 -25.05 9.39 7.24
C SER A 91 -25.67 8.49 6.16
N PRO A 92 -26.57 9.00 5.28
CA PRO A 92 -27.13 8.24 4.16
C PRO A 92 -26.16 8.05 3.00
N ALA A 93 -24.89 8.44 3.15
CA ALA A 93 -23.89 8.38 2.10
C ALA A 93 -23.60 6.93 1.67
N ASN A 94 -23.35 6.73 0.35
CA ASN A 94 -22.93 5.43 -0.16
C ASN A 94 -21.53 5.09 0.37
N ARG A 95 -21.45 4.02 1.16
CA ARG A 95 -20.21 3.57 1.83
C ARG A 95 -19.10 3.26 0.83
N ALA A 96 -19.42 2.57 -0.27
CA ALA A 96 -18.44 2.24 -1.29
C ALA A 96 -17.83 3.51 -1.91
N ALA A 97 -18.66 4.49 -2.26
CA ALA A 97 -18.20 5.77 -2.80
C ALA A 97 -17.33 6.54 -1.81
N LEU A 98 -17.63 6.43 -0.52
CA LEU A 98 -16.87 7.10 0.55
C LEU A 98 -15.48 6.46 0.72
N PHE A 99 -15.40 5.12 0.78
CA PHE A 99 -14.11 4.42 0.91
C PHE A 99 -13.27 4.51 -0.34
N LEU A 100 -13.86 4.38 -1.53
CA LEU A 100 -13.16 4.56 -2.80
C LEU A 100 -12.67 6.02 -2.96
N GLY A 101 -13.44 7.00 -2.52
CA GLY A 101 -13.00 8.40 -2.52
C GLY A 101 -11.77 8.63 -1.62
N ARG A 102 -11.70 7.93 -0.50
CA ARG A 102 -10.58 8.00 0.44
C ARG A 102 -9.34 7.25 -0.05
N SER A 103 -9.47 6.23 -0.88
CA SER A 103 -8.34 5.50 -1.44
C SER A 103 -7.54 6.32 -2.46
N LEU A 104 -8.18 7.27 -3.16
CA LEU A 104 -7.51 8.05 -4.18
C LEU A 104 -6.29 8.85 -3.67
N PRO A 105 -6.39 9.69 -2.60
CA PRO A 105 -5.22 10.38 -2.06
C PRO A 105 -4.17 9.43 -1.48
N VAL A 106 -4.59 8.25 -0.99
CA VAL A 106 -3.66 7.21 -0.51
C VAL A 106 -2.82 6.66 -1.65
N VAL A 107 -3.44 6.31 -2.79
CA VAL A 107 -2.74 5.84 -3.99
C VAL A 107 -1.81 6.92 -4.54
N LEU A 108 -2.27 8.17 -4.64
CA LEU A 108 -1.43 9.29 -5.09
C LEU A 108 -0.21 9.50 -4.20
N ASN A 109 -0.39 9.41 -2.88
CA ASN A 109 0.72 9.48 -1.94
C ASN A 109 1.69 8.31 -2.10
N ALA A 110 1.18 7.10 -2.30
CA ALA A 110 2.00 5.90 -2.53
C ALA A 110 2.86 6.05 -3.80
N LEU A 111 2.29 6.57 -4.89
CA LEU A 111 3.01 6.88 -6.12
C LEU A 111 4.12 7.91 -5.90
N PHE A 112 3.82 8.97 -5.15
CA PHE A 112 4.79 10.00 -4.84
C PHE A 112 5.98 9.44 -4.03
N VAL A 113 5.71 8.63 -3.00
CA VAL A 113 6.77 8.01 -2.19
C VAL A 113 7.60 7.04 -3.05
N ALA A 114 6.97 6.20 -3.86
CA ALA A 114 7.68 5.31 -4.79
C ALA A 114 8.58 6.09 -5.76
N ALA A 115 8.09 7.19 -6.33
CA ALA A 115 8.87 8.04 -7.21
C ALA A 115 10.10 8.63 -6.50
N VAL A 116 9.98 9.05 -5.24
CA VAL A 116 11.11 9.54 -4.44
C VAL A 116 12.14 8.44 -4.20
N VAL A 117 11.71 7.19 -3.93
CA VAL A 117 12.62 6.06 -3.72
C VAL A 117 13.32 5.68 -5.03
N PHE A 118 12.61 5.65 -6.18
CA PHE A 118 13.27 5.48 -7.49
C PHE A 118 14.27 6.59 -7.78
N MET A 119 13.92 7.84 -7.50
CA MET A 119 14.83 8.98 -7.66
C MET A 119 16.08 8.83 -6.78
N ALA A 120 15.93 8.38 -5.53
CA ALA A 120 17.05 8.09 -4.64
C ALA A 120 17.95 6.99 -5.23
N GLY A 121 17.37 5.94 -5.81
CA GLY A 121 18.12 4.90 -6.54
C GLY A 121 18.93 5.46 -7.71
N LEU A 122 18.31 6.30 -8.54
CA LEU A 122 18.96 6.95 -9.69
C LEU A 122 20.10 7.90 -9.29
N LEU A 123 19.99 8.55 -8.12
CA LEU A 123 20.97 9.58 -7.70
C LEU A 123 22.09 9.02 -6.81
N LEU A 124 21.84 7.96 -6.05
CA LEU A 124 22.71 7.48 -4.98
C LEU A 124 23.28 6.08 -5.22
N LEU A 125 22.72 5.33 -6.16
CA LEU A 125 23.10 3.94 -6.45
C LEU A 125 23.36 3.76 -7.96
N ASP A 126 23.99 2.63 -8.32
CA ASP A 126 24.27 2.28 -9.72
C ASP A 126 23.02 1.72 -10.41
N PHE A 127 21.96 2.54 -10.47
CA PHE A 127 20.69 2.21 -11.09
C PHE A 127 20.41 3.13 -12.27
N SER A 128 19.93 2.55 -13.36
CA SER A 128 19.51 3.31 -14.54
C SER A 128 18.14 2.86 -15.01
N LEU A 129 17.28 3.79 -15.34
CA LEU A 129 15.94 3.51 -15.84
C LEU A 129 15.79 4.10 -17.25
N PRO A 130 15.66 3.28 -18.30
CA PRO A 130 15.41 3.75 -19.66
C PRO A 130 14.08 4.51 -19.74
N ALA A 131 14.12 5.71 -20.32
CA ALA A 131 12.93 6.59 -20.39
C ALA A 131 11.71 5.92 -21.05
N GLY A 132 11.94 5.00 -21.99
CA GLY A 132 10.87 4.25 -22.65
C GLY A 132 10.08 3.31 -21.71
N GLN A 133 10.66 2.93 -20.59
CA GLN A 133 10.03 2.02 -19.62
C GLN A 133 9.20 2.75 -18.54
N ILE A 134 9.39 4.06 -18.40
CA ILE A 134 8.72 4.86 -17.36
C ILE A 134 7.18 4.73 -17.43
N PRO A 135 6.51 4.80 -18.60
CA PRO A 135 5.04 4.66 -18.64
C PRO A 135 4.56 3.28 -18.19
N ALA A 136 5.28 2.22 -18.58
CA ALA A 136 4.95 0.85 -18.19
C ALA A 136 5.15 0.65 -16.69
N LEU A 137 6.27 1.11 -16.15
CA LEU A 137 6.59 1.06 -14.72
C LEU A 137 5.58 1.86 -13.90
N LEU A 138 5.17 3.05 -14.37
CA LEU A 138 4.13 3.85 -13.71
C LEU A 138 2.80 3.08 -13.61
N LEU A 139 2.38 2.39 -14.68
CA LEU A 139 1.18 1.57 -14.65
C LEU A 139 1.29 0.43 -13.64
N VAL A 140 2.43 -0.28 -13.61
CA VAL A 140 2.70 -1.33 -12.62
C VAL A 140 2.57 -0.78 -11.20
N VAL A 141 3.22 0.36 -10.91
CA VAL A 141 3.19 0.99 -9.59
C VAL A 141 1.77 1.44 -9.20
N VAL A 142 0.98 1.97 -10.15
CA VAL A 142 -0.44 2.32 -9.92
C VAL A 142 -1.27 1.09 -9.55
N VAL A 143 -1.13 0.00 -10.29
CA VAL A 143 -1.86 -1.25 -10.02
C VAL A 143 -1.48 -1.80 -8.64
N THR A 144 -0.18 -1.87 -8.33
CA THR A 144 0.33 -2.36 -7.05
C THR A 144 -0.11 -1.47 -5.87
N ALA A 145 -0.04 -0.14 -6.02
CA ALA A 145 -0.53 0.80 -5.00
C ALA A 145 -2.03 0.64 -4.75
N SER A 146 -2.80 0.40 -5.81
CA SER A 146 -4.24 0.14 -5.70
C SER A 146 -4.53 -1.19 -5.00
N ALA A 147 -3.77 -2.24 -5.33
CA ALA A 147 -3.91 -3.56 -4.73
C ALA A 147 -3.54 -3.55 -3.24
N THR A 148 -2.44 -2.92 -2.86
CA THR A 148 -2.02 -2.77 -1.45
C THR A 148 -3.00 -1.91 -0.64
N THR A 149 -3.64 -0.91 -1.28
CA THR A 149 -4.73 -0.14 -0.67
C THR A 149 -5.95 -1.02 -0.37
N GLY A 150 -6.24 -2.02 -1.19
CA GLY A 150 -7.28 -3.03 -0.93
C GLY A 150 -7.01 -3.83 0.34
N LEU A 151 -5.78 -4.26 0.57
CA LEU A 151 -5.36 -4.91 1.82
C LEU A 151 -5.48 -3.95 3.02
N GLY A 152 -5.08 -2.69 2.85
CA GLY A 152 -5.25 -1.65 3.87
C GLY A 152 -6.71 -1.42 4.25
N LEU A 153 -7.64 -1.53 3.29
CA LEU A 153 -9.08 -1.46 3.55
C LEU A 153 -9.56 -2.61 4.45
N LEU A 154 -9.09 -3.84 4.19
CA LEU A 154 -9.41 -4.99 5.04
C LEU A 154 -8.89 -4.80 6.47
N LEU A 155 -7.63 -4.41 6.61
CA LEU A 155 -7.02 -4.15 7.93
C LEU A 155 -7.74 -3.01 8.66
N GLY A 156 -8.12 -1.95 7.96
CA GLY A 156 -8.90 -0.87 8.52
C GLY A 156 -10.28 -1.33 9.00
N ALA A 157 -10.95 -2.22 8.26
CA ALA A 157 -12.21 -2.82 8.70
C ALA A 157 -12.05 -3.65 9.98
N ILE A 158 -10.97 -4.44 10.10
CA ILE A 158 -10.61 -5.17 11.32
C ILE A 158 -10.40 -4.18 12.48
N GLY A 159 -9.76 -3.04 12.20
CA GLY A 159 -9.49 -1.97 13.17
C GLY A 159 -10.72 -1.31 13.78
N LEU A 160 -11.90 -1.46 13.18
CA LEU A 160 -13.15 -1.01 13.82
C LEU A 160 -13.43 -1.76 15.13
N ARG A 161 -12.92 -2.96 15.27
CA ARG A 161 -13.10 -3.81 16.46
C ARG A 161 -11.82 -3.97 17.27
N ALA A 162 -10.66 -3.94 16.63
CA ALA A 162 -9.36 -4.09 17.27
C ALA A 162 -8.82 -2.74 17.77
N ARG A 163 -8.26 -2.70 18.99
CA ARG A 163 -7.62 -1.49 19.55
C ARG A 163 -6.28 -1.16 18.87
N GLU A 164 -5.56 -2.19 18.44
CA GLU A 164 -4.16 -2.11 17.99
C GLU A 164 -4.02 -2.21 16.45
N VAL A 165 -4.89 -1.50 15.72
CA VAL A 165 -4.89 -1.57 14.26
C VAL A 165 -3.59 -1.05 13.62
N ILE A 166 -2.95 -0.07 14.25
CA ILE A 166 -1.66 0.47 13.78
C ILE A 166 -0.58 -0.59 13.87
N PHE A 167 -0.55 -1.34 14.98
CA PHE A 167 0.38 -2.45 15.15
C PHE A 167 0.16 -3.54 14.09
N ALA A 168 -1.11 -3.90 13.82
CA ALA A 168 -1.44 -4.88 12.77
C ALA A 168 -0.98 -4.42 11.38
N GLY A 169 -1.18 -3.14 11.05
CA GLY A 169 -0.71 -2.55 9.79
C GLY A 169 0.82 -2.62 9.64
N ASN A 170 1.56 -2.27 10.70
CA ASN A 170 3.02 -2.37 10.72
C ASN A 170 3.48 -3.82 10.58
N LEU A 171 2.86 -4.76 11.32
CA LEU A 171 3.20 -6.18 11.24
C LEU A 171 3.03 -6.71 9.81
N VAL A 172 1.90 -6.41 9.17
CA VAL A 172 1.65 -6.81 7.78
C VAL A 172 2.68 -6.18 6.84
N TYR A 173 3.02 -4.91 7.01
CA TYR A 173 4.06 -4.25 6.21
C TYR A 173 5.41 -4.97 6.32
N PHE A 174 5.85 -5.33 7.52
CA PHE A 174 7.11 -6.07 7.72
C PHE A 174 7.05 -7.50 7.19
N VAL A 175 5.89 -8.17 7.32
CA VAL A 175 5.70 -9.49 6.70
C VAL A 175 5.84 -9.38 5.18
N MET A 176 5.19 -8.39 4.55
CA MET A 176 5.31 -8.15 3.11
C MET A 176 6.76 -7.88 2.70
N LEU A 177 7.52 -7.10 3.48
CA LEU A 177 8.94 -6.83 3.23
C LEU A 177 9.77 -8.12 3.18
N LEU A 178 9.42 -9.10 4.01
CA LEU A 178 10.13 -10.37 4.10
C LEU A 178 9.70 -11.35 3.00
N VAL A 179 8.38 -11.52 2.79
CA VAL A 179 7.86 -12.66 2.00
C VAL A 179 7.46 -12.30 0.56
N CYS A 180 7.36 -11.02 0.21
CA CYS A 180 6.94 -10.62 -1.15
C CYS A 180 8.10 -10.48 -2.15
N GLY A 181 9.32 -10.90 -1.78
CA GLY A 181 10.44 -10.85 -2.69
C GLY A 181 11.14 -9.50 -2.79
N VAL A 182 10.90 -8.57 -1.85
CA VAL A 182 11.45 -7.20 -1.91
C VAL A 182 12.96 -7.20 -1.79
N ASN A 183 13.49 -7.77 -0.70
CA ASN A 183 14.92 -7.82 -0.41
C ASN A 183 15.49 -9.24 -0.40
N VAL A 184 14.62 -10.24 -0.36
CA VAL A 184 14.97 -11.66 -0.43
C VAL A 184 14.21 -12.27 -1.59
N PRO A 185 14.90 -12.90 -2.57
CA PRO A 185 14.23 -13.57 -3.69
C PRO A 185 13.27 -14.66 -3.20
N LEU A 186 12.13 -14.83 -3.87
CA LEU A 186 11.11 -15.81 -3.46
C LEU A 186 11.62 -17.27 -3.53
N ASP A 187 12.49 -17.56 -4.47
CA ASP A 187 13.07 -18.90 -4.73
C ASP A 187 13.96 -19.43 -3.60
N VAL A 188 14.46 -18.55 -2.72
CA VAL A 188 15.25 -18.95 -1.54
C VAL A 188 14.38 -19.15 -0.30
N LEU A 189 13.10 -18.79 -0.36
CA LEU A 189 12.18 -18.95 0.77
C LEU A 189 11.63 -20.38 0.83
N PRO A 190 11.32 -20.91 2.03
CA PRO A 190 10.55 -22.13 2.17
C PRO A 190 9.20 -22.03 1.43
N GLN A 191 8.76 -23.11 0.82
CA GLN A 191 7.57 -23.16 -0.05
C GLN A 191 6.31 -22.56 0.59
N TRP A 192 6.11 -22.76 1.88
CA TRP A 192 4.96 -22.18 2.60
C TRP A 192 5.01 -20.67 2.70
N LEU A 193 6.22 -20.06 2.85
CA LEU A 193 6.41 -18.60 2.83
C LEU A 193 6.22 -18.02 1.43
N GLU A 194 6.69 -18.74 0.40
CA GLU A 194 6.45 -18.36 -0.99
C GLU A 194 4.95 -18.29 -1.29
N TRP A 195 4.17 -19.28 -0.85
CA TRP A 195 2.71 -19.27 -1.02
C TRP A 195 2.05 -18.08 -0.30
N VAL A 196 2.48 -17.77 0.92
CA VAL A 196 2.01 -16.58 1.64
C VAL A 196 2.35 -15.32 0.85
N GLY A 197 3.61 -15.17 0.40
CA GLY A 197 4.03 -14.02 -0.39
C GLY A 197 3.20 -13.87 -1.67
N ARG A 198 2.99 -14.95 -2.42
CA ARG A 198 2.18 -14.95 -3.65
C ARG A 198 0.69 -14.65 -3.43
N SER A 199 0.17 -14.85 -2.22
CA SER A 199 -1.20 -14.50 -1.88
C SER A 199 -1.38 -13.03 -1.46
N LEU A 200 -0.29 -12.32 -1.16
CA LEU A 200 -0.32 -10.92 -0.77
C LEU A 200 -0.23 -9.98 -1.99
N PRO A 201 -0.94 -8.85 -1.97
CA PRO A 201 -0.76 -7.82 -2.99
C PRO A 201 0.60 -7.18 -2.80
N LEU A 202 1.42 -7.18 -3.77
CA LEU A 202 2.77 -6.63 -3.94
C LEU A 202 3.66 -7.55 -4.76
N THR A 203 3.58 -8.87 -4.54
CA THR A 203 4.49 -9.87 -5.10
C THR A 203 4.47 -9.86 -6.62
N HIS A 204 3.28 -9.93 -7.22
CA HIS A 204 3.14 -9.98 -8.69
C HIS A 204 3.43 -8.61 -9.32
N GLY A 205 3.06 -7.53 -8.63
CA GLY A 205 3.41 -6.17 -9.05
C GLY A 205 4.92 -5.93 -9.02
N LEU A 206 5.60 -6.41 -8.00
CA LEU A 206 7.05 -6.33 -7.89
C LEU A 206 7.77 -7.14 -8.98
N GLU A 207 7.30 -8.37 -9.25
CA GLU A 207 7.83 -9.18 -10.34
C GLU A 207 7.61 -8.50 -11.70
N ALA A 208 6.42 -7.92 -11.93
CA ALA A 208 6.13 -7.14 -13.13
C ALA A 208 7.04 -5.91 -13.25
N ALA A 209 7.30 -5.18 -12.15
CA ALA A 209 8.17 -4.01 -12.15
C ALA A 209 9.61 -4.39 -12.54
N ARG A 210 10.16 -5.47 -12.00
CA ARG A 210 11.50 -5.96 -12.36
C ARG A 210 11.58 -6.31 -13.84
N ARG A 211 10.63 -7.10 -14.35
CA ARG A 211 10.59 -7.47 -15.77
C ARG A 211 10.49 -6.24 -16.69
N VAL A 212 9.73 -5.23 -16.29
CA VAL A 212 9.62 -3.97 -17.05
C VAL A 212 10.95 -3.23 -17.04
N VAL A 213 11.65 -3.16 -15.91
CA VAL A 213 12.97 -2.52 -15.83
C VAL A 213 13.99 -3.30 -16.69
N ASP A 214 13.92 -4.63 -16.73
CA ASP A 214 14.70 -5.52 -17.61
C ASP A 214 14.33 -5.39 -19.11
N GLY A 215 13.32 -4.56 -19.47
CA GLY A 215 12.95 -4.30 -20.86
C GLY A 215 11.71 -5.05 -21.36
N ALA A 216 11.00 -5.78 -20.51
CA ALA A 216 9.76 -6.44 -20.91
C ALA A 216 8.66 -5.43 -21.26
N SER A 217 7.83 -5.80 -22.24
CA SER A 217 6.67 -5.00 -22.64
C SER A 217 5.49 -5.18 -21.67
N LEU A 218 4.53 -4.27 -21.71
CA LEU A 218 3.28 -4.39 -20.92
C LEU A 218 2.50 -5.66 -21.23
N THR A 219 2.59 -6.16 -22.46
CA THR A 219 1.93 -7.41 -22.86
C THR A 219 2.53 -8.63 -22.16
N ASP A 220 3.85 -8.62 -21.95
CA ASP A 220 4.57 -9.73 -21.30
C ASP A 220 4.27 -9.83 -19.80
N VAL A 221 4.00 -8.68 -19.16
CA VAL A 221 3.69 -8.61 -17.73
C VAL A 221 2.19 -8.53 -17.44
N GLY A 222 1.35 -8.53 -18.48
CA GLY A 222 -0.11 -8.37 -18.36
C GLY A 222 -0.75 -9.38 -17.42
N GLY A 223 -0.34 -10.65 -17.48
CA GLY A 223 -0.80 -11.71 -16.57
C GLY A 223 -0.50 -11.42 -15.09
N LEU A 224 0.70 -10.92 -14.80
CA LEU A 224 1.10 -10.53 -13.44
C LEU A 224 0.27 -9.36 -12.92
N LEU A 225 0.02 -8.35 -13.79
CA LEU A 225 -0.80 -7.19 -13.42
C LEU A 225 -2.25 -7.56 -13.15
N TRP A 226 -2.82 -8.49 -13.94
CA TRP A 226 -4.17 -9.00 -13.70
C TRP A 226 -4.26 -9.77 -12.39
N THR A 227 -3.26 -10.62 -12.09
CA THR A 227 -3.20 -11.35 -10.82
C THR A 227 -3.09 -10.40 -9.64
N GLU A 228 -2.22 -9.39 -9.73
CA GLU A 228 -2.06 -8.37 -8.69
C GLU A 228 -3.36 -7.59 -8.46
N ALA A 229 -4.01 -7.15 -9.54
CA ALA A 229 -5.29 -6.44 -9.46
C ALA A 229 -6.40 -7.33 -8.87
N ALA A 230 -6.46 -8.61 -9.25
CA ALA A 230 -7.44 -9.56 -8.73
C ALA A 230 -7.25 -9.81 -7.23
N ILE A 231 -6.01 -9.99 -6.77
CA ILE A 231 -5.68 -10.12 -5.34
C ILE A 231 -6.10 -8.86 -4.58
N GLY A 232 -5.72 -7.68 -5.07
CA GLY A 232 -6.11 -6.40 -4.46
C GLY A 232 -7.62 -6.22 -4.39
N ALA A 233 -8.34 -6.55 -5.46
CA ALA A 233 -9.80 -6.51 -5.51
C ALA A 233 -10.44 -7.50 -4.52
N ALA A 234 -9.89 -8.70 -4.36
CA ALA A 234 -10.37 -9.68 -3.40
C ALA A 234 -10.22 -9.17 -1.95
N TYR A 235 -9.06 -8.59 -1.62
CA TYR A 235 -8.85 -7.96 -0.30
C TYR A 235 -9.78 -6.76 -0.07
N ALA A 236 -9.98 -5.91 -1.07
CA ALA A 236 -10.90 -4.78 -0.99
C ALA A 236 -12.34 -5.25 -0.79
N ALA A 237 -12.78 -6.27 -1.52
CA ALA A 237 -14.10 -6.86 -1.38
C ALA A 237 -14.29 -7.48 0.01
N ALA A 238 -13.31 -8.25 0.51
CA ALA A 238 -13.33 -8.81 1.85
C ALA A 238 -13.42 -7.71 2.92
N GLY A 239 -12.62 -6.64 2.78
CA GLY A 239 -12.67 -5.47 3.66
C GLY A 239 -14.03 -4.79 3.65
N PHE A 240 -14.62 -4.58 2.48
CA PHE A 240 -15.95 -3.99 2.34
C PHE A 240 -17.05 -4.86 2.97
N VAL A 241 -17.01 -6.17 2.74
CA VAL A 241 -17.97 -7.12 3.35
C VAL A 241 -17.83 -7.11 4.86
N LEU A 242 -16.63 -7.22 5.39
CA LEU A 242 -16.35 -7.19 6.82
C LEU A 242 -16.85 -5.88 7.44
N PHE A 243 -16.52 -4.74 6.83
CA PHE A 243 -17.02 -3.44 7.27
C PHE A 243 -18.55 -3.42 7.37
N ARG A 244 -19.26 -3.95 6.35
CA ARG A 244 -20.70 -3.99 6.31
C ARG A 244 -21.30 -4.88 7.39
N LEU A 245 -20.68 -6.02 7.65
CA LEU A 245 -21.11 -6.93 8.72
C LEU A 245 -20.96 -6.27 10.10
N LEU A 246 -19.84 -5.61 10.35
CA LEU A 246 -19.57 -4.89 11.60
C LEU A 246 -20.53 -3.69 11.78
N GLU A 247 -20.85 -2.97 10.70
CA GLU A 247 -21.85 -1.89 10.72
C GLU A 247 -23.23 -2.43 11.13
N LEU A 248 -23.67 -3.54 10.56
CA LEU A 248 -24.96 -4.15 10.86
C LEU A 248 -25.02 -4.65 12.31
N GLU A 249 -23.94 -5.25 12.80
CA GLU A 249 -23.84 -5.71 14.19
C GLU A 249 -23.88 -4.52 15.16
N GLY A 250 -23.12 -3.47 14.88
CA GLY A 250 -23.09 -2.26 15.70
C GLY A 250 -24.45 -1.55 15.79
N ARG A 251 -25.21 -1.51 14.69
CA ARG A 251 -26.57 -0.95 14.68
C ARG A 251 -27.55 -1.79 15.51
N ARG A 252 -27.37 -3.12 15.60
CA ARG A 252 -28.23 -4.01 16.37
C ARG A 252 -28.02 -3.91 17.88
N HIS A 253 -26.80 -3.65 18.30
CA HIS A 253 -26.43 -3.74 19.72
C HIS A 253 -26.18 -2.38 20.38
N ALA A 254 -26.28 -1.26 19.67
CA ALA A 254 -25.94 0.10 20.14
C ALA A 254 -24.55 0.17 20.85
N VAL A 255 -23.63 -0.74 20.54
CA VAL A 255 -22.39 -1.03 21.31
C VAL A 255 -21.18 -0.21 20.82
N LEU A 256 -21.33 0.56 19.73
CA LEU A 256 -20.19 1.27 19.12
C LEU A 256 -19.66 2.45 19.96
N ASP A 257 -20.40 2.87 20.99
CA ASP A 257 -20.04 4.02 21.84
C ASP A 257 -19.55 3.64 23.26
N THR A 258 -19.37 2.34 23.57
CA THR A 258 -19.07 1.89 24.94
C THR A 258 -17.65 1.37 25.17
N TYR A 259 -16.72 1.54 24.20
CA TYR A 259 -15.32 1.11 24.40
C TYR A 259 -14.29 2.15 23.96
#